data_75c5b4071211d4bda851d5889124d747
#
_entry.id   75c5b4071211d4bda851d5889124d747
#
_cell.length_a   1.000
_cell.length_b   1.000
_cell.length_c   1.000
_cell.angle_alpha   90.00
_cell.angle_beta   90.00
_cell.angle_gamma   90.00
#
_symmetry.space_group_name_H-M   'P 1'
#
loop_
_entity.id
_entity.type
_entity.pdbx_description
1 polymer ?
#
loop_
_entity_poly.entity_id
_entity_poly.type
_entity_poly.pdbx_seq_one_letter_code
_entity_poly.pdbx_strand_id
1 'polypeptide(L)' 'MIEHAEAPAPGSDKPTAVVTVVEVESIDHTLARAEAAGAPVSETVTDITPEGMRFSEAMITSPGGHAILVYELSKAP' A
#
# COMPACT_ATOMS: atom_id res chain seq x y z
N MET A 1 -4.09 -3.47 -13.66
CA MET A 1 -4.54 -4.66 -12.96
C MET A 1 -4.19 -4.57 -11.49
N ILE A 2 -5.04 -5.10 -10.66
CA ILE A 2 -4.86 -5.02 -9.21
C ILE A 2 -4.75 -6.43 -8.64
N GLU A 3 -3.69 -6.66 -7.90
CA GLU A 3 -3.57 -7.86 -7.11
C GLU A 3 -3.89 -7.54 -5.68
N HIS A 4 -4.46 -8.50 -5.00
CA HIS A 4 -4.92 -8.28 -3.66
C HIS A 4 -4.56 -9.49 -2.80
N ALA A 5 -3.99 -9.21 -1.64
CA ALA A 5 -3.64 -10.23 -0.68
C ALA A 5 -3.94 -9.73 0.73
N GLU A 6 -4.26 -10.66 1.61
CA GLU A 6 -4.52 -10.35 3.00
C GLU A 6 -3.59 -11.15 3.88
N ALA A 7 -3.11 -10.55 4.96
CA ALA A 7 -2.24 -11.22 5.90
C ALA A 7 -2.57 -10.79 7.32
N PRO A 8 -2.81 -11.75 8.22
CA PRO A 8 -3.01 -11.40 9.62
C PRO A 8 -1.69 -10.99 10.27
N ALA A 9 -1.78 -10.22 11.33
CA ALA A 9 -0.60 -9.85 12.08
C ALA A 9 0.01 -11.09 12.72
N PRO A 10 1.32 -11.33 12.56
CA PRO A 10 1.94 -12.52 13.13
C PRO A 10 2.04 -12.45 14.65
N GLY A 11 1.95 -13.60 15.29
CA GLY A 11 2.13 -13.72 16.73
C GLY A 11 0.97 -13.25 17.57
N SER A 12 -0.16 -13.01 16.96
CA SER A 12 -1.33 -12.54 17.71
C SER A 12 -2.29 -13.68 17.99
N ASP A 13 -2.76 -13.77 19.22
CA ASP A 13 -3.79 -14.73 19.63
C ASP A 13 -5.18 -14.21 19.38
N LYS A 14 -5.32 -12.95 19.04
CA LYS A 14 -6.63 -12.33 18.87
C LYS A 14 -6.94 -12.17 17.39
N PRO A 15 -8.21 -12.11 17.02
CA PRO A 15 -8.55 -11.64 15.69
C PRO A 15 -7.97 -10.24 15.56
N THR A 16 -6.98 -10.09 14.71
CA THR A 16 -6.31 -8.82 14.54
C THR A 16 -6.70 -8.21 13.23
N ALA A 17 -6.30 -6.96 13.08
CA ALA A 17 -6.49 -6.27 11.84
C ALA A 17 -5.78 -7.02 10.71
N VAL A 18 -6.47 -7.21 9.63
CA VAL A 18 -5.92 -7.75 8.40
C VAL A 18 -5.52 -6.58 7.53
N VAL A 19 -4.31 -6.63 7.00
CA VAL A 19 -3.83 -5.59 6.09
C VAL A 19 -4.07 -6.05 4.66
N THR A 20 -4.80 -5.25 3.91
CA THR A 20 -5.01 -5.50 2.49
C THR A 20 -3.85 -4.90 1.72
N VAL A 21 -3.21 -5.69 0.87
CA VAL A 21 -2.07 -5.24 0.07
C VAL A 21 -2.50 -5.21 -1.39
N VAL A 22 -2.30 -4.07 -2.05
CA VAL A 22 -2.77 -3.86 -3.42
C VAL A 22 -1.65 -3.29 -4.25
N GLU A 23 -1.36 -3.93 -5.38
CA GLU A 23 -0.42 -3.39 -6.36
C GLU A 23 -1.15 -2.40 -7.27
N VAL A 24 -0.55 -1.24 -7.52
CA VAL A 24 -1.13 -0.21 -8.36
C VAL A 24 -0.15 0.19 -9.46
N GLU A 25 -0.66 0.73 -10.54
CA GLU A 25 0.18 1.18 -11.66
C GLU A 25 0.88 2.49 -11.35
N SER A 26 0.25 3.36 -10.57
CA SER A 26 0.83 4.64 -10.18
C SER A 26 0.44 4.94 -8.76
N ILE A 27 1.43 4.90 -7.87
CA ILE A 27 1.18 5.19 -6.46
C ILE A 27 0.82 6.67 -6.28
N ASP A 28 1.47 7.56 -7.01
CA ASP A 28 1.17 9.00 -6.90
C ASP A 28 -0.28 9.29 -7.28
N HIS A 29 -0.75 8.70 -8.35
CA HIS A 29 -2.12 8.87 -8.79
C HIS A 29 -3.10 8.28 -7.77
N THR A 30 -2.78 7.09 -7.26
CA THR A 30 -3.63 6.42 -6.28
C THR A 30 -3.76 7.23 -5.01
N LEU A 31 -2.65 7.77 -4.50
CA LEU A 31 -2.67 8.57 -3.29
C LEU A 31 -3.40 9.89 -3.50
N ALA A 32 -3.23 10.51 -4.66
CA ALA A 32 -3.94 11.74 -4.99
C ALA A 32 -5.45 11.53 -4.98
N ARG A 33 -5.90 10.41 -5.52
CA ARG A 33 -7.33 10.07 -5.52
C ARG A 33 -7.84 9.80 -4.11
N ALA A 34 -7.04 9.10 -3.30
CA ALA A 34 -7.43 8.81 -1.93
C ALA A 34 -7.54 10.11 -1.12
N GLU A 35 -6.58 11.02 -1.27
CA GLU A 35 -6.63 12.32 -0.60
C GLU A 35 -7.83 13.15 -1.06
N ALA A 36 -8.13 13.14 -2.34
CA ALA A 36 -9.28 13.86 -2.88
C ALA A 36 -10.59 13.31 -2.31
N ALA A 37 -10.63 12.04 -1.96
CA ALA A 37 -11.79 11.42 -1.32
C ALA A 37 -11.80 11.62 0.19
N GLY A 38 -10.79 12.27 0.76
CA GLY A 38 -10.72 12.54 2.19
C GLY A 38 -10.10 11.44 3.01
N ALA A 39 -9.48 10.45 2.38
CA ALA A 39 -8.85 9.35 3.11
C ALA A 39 -7.44 9.76 3.57
N PRO A 40 -7.09 9.49 4.84
CA PRO A 40 -5.73 9.72 5.29
C PRO A 40 -4.74 8.83 4.54
N VAL A 41 -3.59 9.38 4.15
CA VAL A 41 -2.53 8.64 3.49
C VAL A 41 -1.22 8.90 4.22
N SER A 42 -0.34 7.89 4.24
CA SER A 42 0.98 8.04 4.82
C SER A 42 1.96 8.58 3.78
N GLU A 43 3.17 8.88 4.23
CA GLU A 43 4.24 9.22 3.31
C GLU A 43 4.62 8.01 2.47
N THR A 44 5.04 8.26 1.24
CA THR A 44 5.52 7.21 0.35
C THR A 44 6.95 6.86 0.73
N VAL A 45 7.21 5.57 0.89
CA VAL A 45 8.55 5.05 1.13
C VAL A 45 9.00 4.36 -0.16
N THR A 46 10.19 4.70 -0.63
CA THR A 46 10.71 4.15 -1.88
C THR A 46 12.05 3.47 -1.62
N ASP A 47 12.19 2.25 -2.12
CA ASP A 47 13.41 1.47 -2.05
C ASP A 47 13.76 0.92 -3.42
N ILE A 48 15.03 0.59 -3.60
CA ILE A 48 15.49 -0.07 -4.82
C ILE A 48 15.81 -1.52 -4.46
N THR A 49 15.21 -2.45 -5.18
CA THR A 49 15.44 -3.87 -4.95
C THR A 49 16.80 -4.29 -5.50
N PRO A 50 17.35 -5.44 -5.06
CA PRO A 50 18.60 -5.94 -5.61
C PRO A 50 18.57 -6.15 -7.13
N GLU A 51 17.39 -6.37 -7.69
CA GLU A 51 17.22 -6.54 -9.14
C GLU A 51 17.16 -5.22 -9.90
N GLY A 52 17.27 -4.10 -9.19
CA GLY A 52 17.21 -2.80 -9.84
C GLY A 52 15.81 -2.27 -10.08
N MET A 53 14.82 -2.80 -9.38
CA MET A 53 13.46 -2.31 -9.46
C MET A 53 13.22 -1.26 -8.39
N ARG A 54 12.41 -0.26 -8.71
CA ARG A 54 11.96 0.70 -7.72
C ARG A 54 10.66 0.19 -7.10
N PHE A 55 10.65 0.10 -5.79
CA PHE A 55 9.49 -0.32 -5.02
C PHE A 55 9.05 0.86 -4.17
N SER A 56 7.85 1.35 -4.40
CA SER A 56 7.27 2.45 -3.63
C SER A 56 6.01 1.96 -2.94
N GLU A 57 5.85 2.31 -1.67
CA GLU A 57 4.68 1.89 -0.91
C GLU A 57 4.16 3.00 -0.02
N ALA A 58 2.89 2.95 0.27
CA ALA A 58 2.24 3.87 1.18
C ALA A 58 0.99 3.22 1.75
N MET A 59 0.52 3.75 2.88
CA MET A 59 -0.66 3.24 3.56
C MET A 59 -1.81 4.21 3.35
N ILE A 60 -2.98 3.67 3.06
CA ILE A 60 -4.22 4.44 2.99
C ILE A 60 -5.14 3.90 4.07
N THR A 61 -5.80 4.80 4.80
CA THR A 61 -6.81 4.40 5.77
C THR A 61 -8.18 4.61 5.15
N SER A 62 -8.95 3.53 5.06
CA SER A 62 -10.30 3.61 4.51
C SER A 62 -11.25 4.27 5.51
N PRO A 63 -12.42 4.75 5.06
CA PRO A 63 -13.41 5.35 5.97
C PRO A 63 -13.84 4.42 7.11
N GLY A 64 -13.78 3.11 6.90
CA GLY A 64 -14.10 2.15 7.95
C GLY A 64 -12.95 1.87 8.90
N GLY A 65 -11.82 2.57 8.76
CA GLY A 65 -10.66 2.38 9.61
C GLY A 65 -9.74 1.24 9.21
N HIS A 66 -9.94 0.67 8.03
CA HIS A 66 -9.08 -0.41 7.52
C HIS A 66 -7.82 0.16 6.88
N ALA A 67 -6.70 -0.50 7.16
CA ALA A 67 -5.43 -0.12 6.54
C ALA A 67 -5.28 -0.84 5.20
N ILE A 68 -4.91 -0.09 4.18
CA ILE A 68 -4.65 -0.62 2.85
C ILE A 68 -3.24 -0.22 2.47
N LEU A 69 -2.37 -1.21 2.26
CA LEU A 69 -1.03 -0.95 1.77
C LEU A 69 -1.06 -0.99 0.25
N VAL A 70 -0.70 0.12 -0.37
CA VAL A 70 -0.59 0.19 -1.83
C VAL A 70 0.88 0.26 -2.20
N TYR A 71 1.24 -0.42 -3.29
CA TYR A 71 2.63 -0.39 -3.74
C TYR A 71 2.70 -0.38 -5.26
N GLU A 72 3.80 0.17 -5.74
CA GLU A 72 4.09 0.25 -7.16
C GLU A 72 5.48 -0.31 -7.40
N LEU A 73 5.60 -1.19 -8.40
CA LEU A 73 6.89 -1.67 -8.87
C LEU A 73 7.17 -1.06 -10.23
N SER A 74 8.35 -0.48 -10.38
CA SER A 74 8.76 0.09 -11.65
C SER A 74 10.26 -0.13 -11.83
N LYS A 75 10.73 0.00 -13.06
CA LYS A 75 12.17 -0.10 -13.30
C LYS A 75 12.87 1.14 -12.76
N ALA A 76 13.96 0.93 -12.03
CA ALA A 76 14.79 2.04 -11.60
C ALA A 76 15.52 2.61 -12.82
N PRO A 77 15.77 3.94 -12.82
CA PRO A 77 16.50 4.56 -13.94
C PRO A 77 17.94 4.09 -14.01
#